data_3bec515ae7b25cbd4bf707bf4a4b720e
#
_entry.id   3bec515ae7b25cbd4bf707bf4a4b720e
#
_cell.length_a   1.000
_cell.length_b   1.000
_cell.length_c   1.000
_cell.angle_alpha   90.00
_cell.angle_beta   90.00
_cell.angle_gamma   90.00
#
_symmetry.space_group_name_H-M   'P 1'
#
loop_
_entity.id
_entity.type
_entity.pdbx_description
1 polymer ?
#
loop_
_entity_poly.entity_id
_entity_poly.type
_entity_poly.pdbx_seq_one_letter_code
_entity_poly.pdbx_strand_id
1 'polypeptide(L)'
;QKIHYVINDLLETYAGIDSAYIPYSDWVVEATAYLAGVWSAEITEPTGINTLLGELTEQGLCRIWWDELDQEIKFRAVKPLSSGLSTLTDSSNFLTKSIDVKTDTSQRLSTILIYFAQKKPTEKLDDLKNYELRVATSDTDASSALKYGTNPIKKIFSRWFKKTSLGRVNALSDSLLKTNLNPPRIIEFNLTPSLQLKVGDLFYANTRKIQGLTGANIDVPMEVVYAQPTDKDDIKYKAQEVSTAIPLSNNYTIYISADDFDVNLYDVFVGEYGTPDGAIVVNFIIQSGVFISATSTANYALTNPNTWPTGCTLSLVIESGASIVGRGGDGGRGGYAYTEGTSPTIVYYG
;
A
#
# COMPACT_ATOMS: atom_id res chain seq x y z
N GLN A 1 -11.33 -5.53 9.70
CA GLN A 1 -10.25 -5.25 10.67
C GLN A 1 -9.08 -4.57 9.96
N LYS A 2 -8.25 -3.78 10.66
CA LYS A 2 -7.00 -3.24 10.14
C LYS A 2 -5.96 -4.37 10.01
N ILE A 3 -4.98 -4.23 9.10
CA ILE A 3 -4.04 -5.29 8.74
C ILE A 3 -3.22 -5.84 9.94
N HIS A 4 -2.75 -4.97 10.83
CA HIS A 4 -1.99 -5.38 12.01
C HIS A 4 -2.82 -6.26 12.97
N TYR A 5 -4.13 -6.04 13.06
CA TYR A 5 -5.03 -6.92 13.81
C TYR A 5 -5.08 -8.32 13.21
N VAL A 6 -5.22 -8.40 11.87
CA VAL A 6 -5.29 -9.70 11.19
C VAL A 6 -3.97 -10.45 11.33
N ILE A 7 -2.84 -9.76 11.19
CA ILE A 7 -1.52 -10.35 11.35
C ILE A 7 -1.30 -10.81 12.80
N ASN A 8 -1.65 -9.97 13.78
CA ASN A 8 -1.53 -10.33 15.19
C ASN A 8 -2.36 -11.56 15.52
N ASP A 9 -3.61 -11.61 15.10
CA ASP A 9 -4.50 -12.75 15.32
C ASP A 9 -3.95 -14.05 14.71
N LEU A 10 -3.37 -13.97 13.50
CA LEU A 10 -2.70 -15.10 12.86
C LEU A 10 -1.52 -15.61 13.68
N LEU A 11 -0.74 -14.73 14.30
CA LEU A 11 0.45 -15.09 15.07
C LEU A 11 0.09 -15.59 16.47
N GLU A 12 -0.74 -14.87 17.22
CA GLU A 12 -1.09 -15.26 18.58
C GLU A 12 -2.06 -16.43 18.60
N THR A 13 -3.20 -16.32 17.89
CA THR A 13 -4.29 -17.29 18.00
C THR A 13 -4.01 -18.56 17.22
N TYR A 14 -3.46 -18.45 16.01
CA TYR A 14 -3.29 -19.61 15.13
C TYR A 14 -1.87 -20.17 15.10
N ALA A 15 -0.83 -19.35 15.27
CA ALA A 15 0.54 -19.83 15.37
C ALA A 15 0.97 -20.10 16.81
N GLY A 16 0.24 -19.62 17.82
CA GLY A 16 0.56 -19.82 19.25
C GLY A 16 1.80 -19.05 19.71
N ILE A 17 2.12 -17.93 19.05
CA ILE A 17 3.24 -17.08 19.44
C ILE A 17 2.83 -16.28 20.68
N ASP A 18 3.71 -16.26 21.68
CA ASP A 18 3.47 -15.48 22.89
C ASP A 18 3.46 -13.98 22.59
N SER A 19 2.46 -13.28 23.12
CA SER A 19 2.30 -11.83 22.98
C SER A 19 3.50 -11.03 23.48
N ALA A 20 4.32 -11.60 24.38
CA ALA A 20 5.56 -10.99 24.85
C ALA A 20 6.56 -10.70 23.71
N TYR A 21 6.49 -11.44 22.61
CA TYR A 21 7.35 -11.24 21.43
C TYR A 21 6.76 -10.27 20.40
N ILE A 22 5.54 -9.76 20.65
CA ILE A 22 4.83 -8.89 19.71
C ILE A 22 4.66 -7.49 20.34
N PRO A 23 5.47 -6.51 19.96
CA PRO A 23 5.32 -5.12 20.41
C PRO A 23 4.10 -4.47 19.72
N TYR A 24 2.91 -4.96 20.09
CA TYR A 24 1.67 -4.64 19.39
C TYR A 24 1.34 -3.16 19.36
N SER A 25 1.69 -2.40 20.42
CA SER A 25 1.53 -0.94 20.47
C SER A 25 2.26 -0.23 19.34
N ASP A 26 3.48 -0.68 19.03
CA ASP A 26 4.31 -0.10 17.98
C ASP A 26 3.73 -0.43 16.59
N TRP A 27 3.17 -1.65 16.44
CA TRP A 27 2.47 -2.04 15.23
C TRP A 27 1.23 -1.18 14.97
N VAL A 28 0.47 -0.86 16.03
CA VAL A 28 -0.69 0.04 15.92
C VAL A 28 -0.27 1.42 15.44
N VAL A 29 0.79 1.98 16.01
CA VAL A 29 1.31 3.30 15.62
C VAL A 29 1.75 3.29 14.15
N GLU A 30 2.58 2.32 13.75
CA GLU A 30 3.08 2.21 12.38
C GLU A 30 1.94 1.98 11.37
N ALA A 31 1.02 1.05 11.67
CA ALA A 31 -0.09 0.77 10.78
C ALA A 31 -1.08 1.95 10.66
N THR A 32 -1.35 2.65 11.75
CA THR A 32 -2.24 3.81 11.74
C THR A 32 -1.66 4.94 10.90
N ALA A 33 -0.35 5.16 11.00
CA ALA A 33 0.31 6.22 10.26
C ALA A 33 0.43 5.95 8.75
N TYR A 34 0.54 4.66 8.34
CA TYR A 34 0.97 4.34 6.98
C TYR A 34 0.08 3.33 6.24
N LEU A 35 -0.75 2.54 6.93
CA LEU A 35 -1.51 1.46 6.32
C LEU A 35 -3.00 1.66 6.51
N ALA A 36 -3.64 2.25 5.53
CA ALA A 36 -5.07 2.43 5.52
C ALA A 36 -5.79 1.17 5.03
N GLY A 37 -7.06 1.06 5.42
CA GLY A 37 -8.00 0.11 4.84
C GLY A 37 -8.38 -1.04 5.75
N VAL A 38 -9.52 -1.62 5.40
CA VAL A 38 -10.14 -2.73 6.10
C VAL A 38 -9.82 -4.03 5.37
N TRP A 39 -9.44 -5.04 6.13
CA TRP A 39 -9.07 -6.36 5.66
C TRP A 39 -10.06 -7.40 6.15
N SER A 40 -10.58 -8.22 5.27
CA SER A 40 -11.44 -9.35 5.62
C SER A 40 -11.37 -10.40 4.54
N ALA A 41 -11.28 -11.66 4.94
CA ALA A 41 -11.34 -12.80 4.04
C ALA A 41 -12.11 -13.93 4.71
N GLU A 42 -12.70 -14.78 3.90
CA GLU A 42 -13.22 -16.06 4.33
C GLU A 42 -12.27 -17.16 3.85
N ILE A 43 -11.73 -17.93 4.79
CA ILE A 43 -10.75 -18.99 4.53
C ILE A 43 -11.45 -20.31 4.80
N THR A 44 -11.83 -21.01 3.74
CA THR A 44 -12.62 -22.26 3.80
C THR A 44 -11.76 -23.51 3.74
N GLU A 45 -10.52 -23.38 3.26
CA GLU A 45 -9.57 -24.49 3.19
C GLU A 45 -8.40 -24.25 4.15
N PRO A 46 -7.85 -25.31 4.79
CA PRO A 46 -6.66 -25.19 5.60
C PRO A 46 -5.52 -24.53 4.82
N THR A 47 -5.15 -23.33 5.23
CA THR A 47 -4.08 -22.55 4.58
C THR A 47 -2.99 -22.29 5.60
N GLY A 48 -1.74 -22.55 5.25
CA GLY A 48 -0.60 -22.31 6.14
C GLY A 48 -0.48 -20.84 6.51
N ILE A 49 -0.16 -20.56 7.77
CA ILE A 49 -0.02 -19.20 8.31
C ILE A 49 1.00 -18.39 7.51
N ASN A 50 2.14 -18.99 7.14
CA ASN A 50 3.16 -18.33 6.33
C ASN A 50 2.63 -17.89 4.96
N THR A 51 1.69 -18.64 4.36
CA THR A 51 1.04 -18.27 3.10
C THR A 51 0.16 -17.04 3.30
N LEU A 52 -0.66 -17.05 4.37
CA LEU A 52 -1.53 -15.91 4.70
C LEU A 52 -0.74 -14.66 5.06
N LEU A 53 0.35 -14.80 5.82
CA LEU A 53 1.25 -13.70 6.12
C LEU A 53 1.92 -13.14 4.85
N GLY A 54 2.34 -14.03 3.93
CA GLY A 54 2.89 -13.63 2.64
C GLY A 54 1.90 -12.85 1.79
N GLU A 55 0.64 -13.30 1.72
CA GLU A 55 -0.43 -12.57 1.03
C GLU A 55 -0.67 -11.18 1.67
N LEU A 56 -0.76 -11.11 3.00
CA LEU A 56 -1.01 -9.86 3.72
C LEU A 56 0.15 -8.88 3.59
N THR A 57 1.39 -9.34 3.74
CA THR A 57 2.57 -8.46 3.64
C THR A 57 2.76 -7.91 2.23
N GLU A 58 2.55 -8.73 1.20
CA GLU A 58 2.64 -8.29 -0.18
C GLU A 58 1.52 -7.31 -0.54
N GLN A 59 0.27 -7.64 -0.21
CA GLN A 59 -0.89 -6.85 -0.59
C GLN A 59 -1.10 -5.65 0.34
N GLY A 60 -0.58 -5.71 1.56
CA GLY A 60 -0.60 -4.62 2.53
C GLY A 60 0.57 -3.67 2.42
N LEU A 61 1.55 -3.95 1.55
CA LEU A 61 2.79 -3.17 1.47
C LEU A 61 3.44 -3.01 2.85
N CYS A 62 3.59 -4.12 3.57
CA CYS A 62 4.25 -4.15 4.87
C CYS A 62 5.24 -5.31 4.94
N ARG A 63 6.09 -5.28 5.92
CA ARG A 63 7.10 -6.30 6.20
C ARG A 63 6.98 -6.76 7.64
N ILE A 64 7.28 -8.02 7.86
CA ILE A 64 7.33 -8.64 9.18
C ILE A 64 8.58 -9.50 9.26
N TRP A 65 9.32 -9.40 10.36
CA TRP A 65 10.52 -10.20 10.59
C TRP A 65 10.80 -10.38 12.08
N TRP A 66 11.55 -11.41 12.41
CA TRP A 66 12.10 -11.59 13.73
C TRP A 66 13.36 -10.72 13.89
N ASP A 67 13.43 -9.92 14.94
CA ASP A 67 14.62 -9.17 15.32
C ASP A 67 15.34 -9.91 16.47
N GLU A 68 16.52 -10.43 16.18
CA GLU A 68 17.28 -11.20 17.17
C GLU A 68 17.87 -10.34 18.29
N LEU A 69 18.10 -9.06 18.05
CA LEU A 69 18.64 -8.14 19.05
C LEU A 69 17.59 -7.76 20.09
N ASP A 70 16.42 -7.40 19.61
CA ASP A 70 15.29 -6.99 20.47
C ASP A 70 14.47 -8.21 20.93
N GLN A 71 14.66 -9.39 20.33
CA GLN A 71 13.89 -10.62 20.56
C GLN A 71 12.38 -10.41 20.36
N GLU A 72 12.01 -9.69 19.33
CA GLU A 72 10.65 -9.31 19.02
C GLU A 72 10.34 -9.48 17.53
N ILE A 73 9.07 -9.67 17.21
CA ILE A 73 8.59 -9.65 15.84
C ILE A 73 8.32 -8.20 15.45
N LYS A 74 9.13 -7.68 14.55
CA LYS A 74 8.96 -6.32 14.03
C LYS A 74 7.97 -6.30 12.87
N PHE A 75 7.21 -5.21 12.82
CA PHE A 75 6.27 -4.90 11.76
C PHE A 75 6.55 -3.51 11.23
N ARG A 76 6.59 -3.35 9.91
CA ARG A 76 6.88 -2.08 9.27
C ARG A 76 6.11 -1.92 7.97
N ALA A 77 5.52 -0.75 7.78
CA ALA A 77 4.95 -0.36 6.50
C ALA A 77 6.05 -0.06 5.48
N VAL A 78 5.83 -0.40 4.23
CA VAL A 78 6.63 0.12 3.12
C VAL A 78 6.21 1.57 2.92
N LYS A 79 7.08 2.51 3.27
CA LYS A 79 6.79 3.95 3.35
C LYS A 79 7.74 4.80 2.52
N PRO A 80 7.35 6.03 2.16
CA PRO A 80 8.25 6.97 1.49
C PRO A 80 9.49 7.24 2.33
N LEU A 81 10.56 7.60 1.65
CA LEU A 81 11.79 7.99 2.33
C LEU A 81 11.55 9.24 3.17
N SER A 82 11.95 9.17 4.43
CA SER A 82 11.97 10.35 5.30
C SER A 82 13.07 11.32 4.88
N SER A 83 12.86 12.61 5.07
CA SER A 83 13.94 13.60 4.97
C SER A 83 14.97 13.38 6.10
N GLY A 84 16.25 13.58 5.82
CA GLY A 84 17.31 13.53 6.85
C GLY A 84 17.88 12.14 7.11
N LEU A 85 17.77 11.20 6.15
CA LEU A 85 18.48 9.93 6.23
C LEU A 85 20.01 10.17 6.21
N SER A 86 20.75 9.38 6.99
CA SER A 86 22.19 9.41 7.00
C SER A 86 22.76 8.92 5.69
N THR A 87 23.81 9.59 5.18
CA THR A 87 24.57 9.11 4.00
C THR A 87 25.80 8.35 4.47
N LEU A 88 25.91 7.09 4.07
CA LEU A 88 27.07 6.26 4.34
C LEU A 88 28.03 6.29 3.14
N THR A 89 29.31 6.50 3.44
CA THR A 89 30.35 6.70 2.39
C THR A 89 31.50 5.71 2.51
N ASP A 90 32.24 5.50 1.41
CA ASP A 90 33.45 4.67 1.37
C ASP A 90 34.57 5.20 2.29
N SER A 91 34.57 6.49 2.58
CA SER A 91 35.66 7.13 3.32
C SER A 91 35.44 7.07 4.84
N SER A 92 34.22 6.93 5.32
CA SER A 92 33.93 7.08 6.75
C SER A 92 33.16 5.92 7.37
N ASN A 93 32.36 5.20 6.62
CA ASN A 93 31.42 4.25 7.18
C ASN A 93 31.63 2.80 6.73
N PHE A 94 31.84 2.60 5.42
CA PHE A 94 32.04 1.26 4.89
C PHE A 94 33.47 0.77 5.11
N LEU A 95 33.61 -0.49 5.53
CA LEU A 95 34.95 -1.10 5.57
C LEU A 95 35.52 -1.23 4.17
N THR A 96 36.81 -0.92 4.05
CA THR A 96 37.52 -0.96 2.77
C THR A 96 37.41 -2.33 2.10
N LYS A 97 37.00 -2.36 0.85
CA LYS A 97 36.79 -3.57 0.03
C LYS A 97 35.64 -4.50 0.47
N SER A 98 34.85 -4.13 1.45
CA SER A 98 33.72 -4.96 1.89
C SER A 98 32.49 -4.85 0.99
N ILE A 99 32.36 -3.76 0.22
CA ILE A 99 31.17 -3.51 -0.60
C ILE A 99 31.16 -4.40 -1.85
N ASP A 100 30.09 -5.15 -2.03
CA ASP A 100 29.71 -5.81 -3.27
C ASP A 100 28.35 -5.31 -3.73
N VAL A 101 28.21 -5.00 -5.02
CA VAL A 101 26.97 -4.44 -5.60
C VAL A 101 26.49 -5.37 -6.68
N LYS A 102 25.23 -5.80 -6.55
CA LYS A 102 24.53 -6.65 -7.52
C LYS A 102 23.21 -6.01 -7.91
N THR A 103 22.75 -6.28 -9.11
CA THR A 103 21.42 -5.89 -9.57
C THR A 103 20.57 -7.16 -9.65
N ASP A 104 19.45 -7.17 -8.95
CA ASP A 104 18.54 -8.32 -8.96
C ASP A 104 17.49 -8.18 -10.07
N THR A 105 17.81 -8.70 -11.23
CA THR A 105 16.92 -8.66 -12.39
C THR A 105 15.67 -9.53 -12.23
N SER A 106 15.66 -10.46 -11.29
CA SER A 106 14.52 -11.36 -11.04
C SER A 106 13.31 -10.63 -10.43
N GLN A 107 13.54 -9.52 -9.75
CA GLN A 107 12.48 -8.71 -9.15
C GLN A 107 11.82 -7.72 -10.13
N ARG A 108 12.33 -7.60 -11.35
CA ARG A 108 11.73 -6.70 -12.33
C ARG A 108 10.33 -7.14 -12.71
N LEU A 109 9.41 -6.17 -12.80
CA LEU A 109 8.05 -6.37 -13.29
C LEU A 109 7.73 -5.36 -14.39
N SER A 110 7.01 -5.79 -15.42
CA SER A 110 6.49 -4.91 -16.46
C SER A 110 4.97 -4.82 -16.45
N THR A 111 4.30 -5.82 -15.90
CA THR A 111 2.84 -5.83 -15.80
C THR A 111 2.42 -6.51 -14.52
N ILE A 112 1.44 -5.93 -13.86
CA ILE A 112 0.81 -6.49 -12.67
C ILE A 112 -0.67 -6.69 -12.96
N LEU A 113 -1.18 -7.87 -12.67
CA LEU A 113 -2.58 -8.22 -12.77
C LEU A 113 -3.08 -8.61 -11.37
N ILE A 114 -4.01 -7.85 -10.82
CA ILE A 114 -4.61 -8.15 -9.51
C ILE A 114 -6.06 -8.56 -9.74
N TYR A 115 -6.39 -9.78 -9.36
CA TYR A 115 -7.75 -10.33 -9.37
C TYR A 115 -8.31 -10.22 -7.95
N PHE A 116 -9.51 -9.65 -7.80
CA PHE A 116 -10.12 -9.40 -6.49
C PHE A 116 -11.65 -9.44 -6.53
N ALA A 117 -12.31 -9.26 -5.40
CA ALA A 117 -13.74 -9.51 -5.22
C ALA A 117 -14.07 -11.00 -5.54
N GLN A 118 -13.49 -11.88 -4.74
CA GLN A 118 -13.71 -13.32 -4.84
C GLN A 118 -15.20 -13.66 -4.71
N LYS A 119 -15.75 -14.47 -5.65
CA LYS A 119 -17.17 -14.84 -5.68
C LYS A 119 -17.49 -15.96 -4.71
N LYS A 120 -16.62 -16.96 -4.66
CA LYS A 120 -16.81 -18.17 -3.85
C LYS A 120 -15.52 -18.56 -3.14
N PRO A 121 -15.45 -18.41 -1.82
CA PRO A 121 -14.28 -18.79 -1.04
C PRO A 121 -13.92 -20.28 -1.12
N THR A 122 -14.88 -21.15 -1.46
CA THR A 122 -14.70 -22.60 -1.60
C THR A 122 -14.06 -23.03 -2.92
N GLU A 123 -13.94 -22.14 -3.89
CA GLU A 123 -13.26 -22.42 -5.16
C GLU A 123 -11.78 -22.05 -5.07
N LYS A 124 -10.96 -22.64 -5.95
CA LYS A 124 -9.52 -22.40 -5.98
C LYS A 124 -9.18 -20.92 -6.11
N LEU A 125 -8.19 -20.48 -5.34
CA LEU A 125 -7.75 -19.09 -5.31
C LEU A 125 -7.19 -18.62 -6.67
N ASP A 126 -6.58 -19.50 -7.45
CA ASP A 126 -5.98 -19.18 -8.75
C ASP A 126 -6.94 -19.33 -9.95
N ASP A 127 -8.22 -19.66 -9.71
CA ASP A 127 -9.23 -19.68 -10.76
C ASP A 127 -9.68 -18.25 -11.12
N LEU A 128 -9.33 -17.82 -12.32
CA LEU A 128 -9.68 -16.50 -12.86
C LEU A 128 -11.21 -16.23 -12.88
N LYS A 129 -12.03 -17.25 -13.02
CA LYS A 129 -13.49 -17.12 -13.08
C LYS A 129 -14.10 -16.83 -11.70
N ASN A 130 -13.35 -17.10 -10.65
CA ASN A 130 -13.76 -16.89 -9.26
C ASN A 130 -13.67 -15.43 -8.81
N TYR A 131 -13.31 -14.51 -9.72
CA TYR A 131 -13.20 -13.08 -9.41
C TYR A 131 -14.17 -12.25 -10.23
N GLU A 132 -14.73 -11.20 -9.62
CA GLU A 132 -15.57 -10.25 -10.32
C GLU A 132 -14.74 -9.18 -11.06
N LEU A 133 -13.64 -8.75 -10.46
CA LEU A 133 -12.85 -7.61 -10.92
C LEU A 133 -11.38 -7.98 -11.12
N ARG A 134 -10.75 -7.24 -12.03
CA ARG A 134 -9.32 -7.29 -12.29
C ARG A 134 -8.78 -5.91 -12.57
N VAL A 135 -7.68 -5.55 -11.92
CA VAL A 135 -6.84 -4.40 -12.27
C VAL A 135 -5.63 -4.89 -13.05
N ALA A 136 -5.28 -4.17 -14.10
CA ALA A 136 -4.09 -4.43 -14.92
C ALA A 136 -3.30 -3.11 -15.04
N THR A 137 -2.08 -3.09 -14.50
CA THR A 137 -1.15 -1.97 -14.61
C THR A 137 0.09 -2.42 -15.36
N SER A 138 0.44 -1.72 -16.42
CA SER A 138 1.57 -2.06 -17.28
C SER A 138 2.51 -0.88 -17.45
N ASP A 139 3.81 -1.18 -17.54
CA ASP A 139 4.80 -0.23 -17.99
C ASP A 139 4.57 0.08 -19.47
N THR A 140 4.35 1.36 -19.77
CA THR A 140 4.13 1.85 -21.14
C THR A 140 5.42 2.39 -21.78
N ASP A 141 6.55 2.36 -21.07
CA ASP A 141 7.84 2.80 -21.59
C ASP A 141 8.45 1.72 -22.51
N ALA A 142 8.38 1.97 -23.81
CA ALA A 142 8.98 1.10 -24.82
C ALA A 142 10.51 0.94 -24.66
N SER A 143 11.19 1.95 -24.08
CA SER A 143 12.64 1.90 -23.81
C SER A 143 12.97 0.85 -22.74
N SER A 144 12.08 0.65 -21.79
CA SER A 144 12.23 -0.33 -20.72
C SER A 144 12.21 -1.76 -21.27
N ALA A 145 11.31 -2.08 -22.19
CA ALA A 145 11.25 -3.39 -22.85
C ALA A 145 12.51 -3.68 -23.68
N LEU A 146 13.01 -2.68 -24.43
CA LEU A 146 14.24 -2.78 -25.20
C LEU A 146 15.47 -2.98 -24.29
N LYS A 147 15.55 -2.28 -23.16
CA LYS A 147 16.66 -2.34 -22.22
C LYS A 147 16.80 -3.71 -21.55
N TYR A 148 15.71 -4.37 -21.22
CA TYR A 148 15.71 -5.59 -20.42
C TYR A 148 15.36 -6.87 -21.22
N GLY A 149 14.84 -6.75 -22.42
CA GLY A 149 14.55 -7.88 -23.31
C GLY A 149 13.43 -8.82 -22.87
N THR A 150 12.80 -8.59 -21.70
CA THR A 150 11.73 -9.42 -21.15
C THR A 150 10.62 -8.56 -20.54
N ASN A 151 9.40 -9.05 -20.58
CA ASN A 151 8.22 -8.40 -20.00
C ASN A 151 7.57 -9.31 -18.94
N PRO A 152 8.15 -9.42 -17.74
CA PRO A 152 7.63 -10.28 -16.70
C PRO A 152 6.29 -9.75 -16.16
N ILE A 153 5.34 -10.69 -16.04
CA ILE A 153 3.97 -10.42 -15.57
C ILE A 153 3.79 -11.05 -14.20
N LYS A 154 3.35 -10.27 -13.22
CA LYS A 154 2.95 -10.79 -11.91
C LYS A 154 1.43 -10.85 -11.83
N LYS A 155 0.90 -12.00 -11.38
CA LYS A 155 -0.53 -12.18 -11.08
C LYS A 155 -0.69 -12.26 -9.56
N ILE A 156 -1.61 -11.50 -9.02
CA ILE A 156 -2.01 -11.54 -7.61
C ILE A 156 -3.49 -11.91 -7.56
N PHE A 157 -3.81 -12.93 -6.78
CA PHE A 157 -5.17 -13.38 -6.53
C PHE A 157 -5.52 -13.03 -5.08
N SER A 158 -6.40 -12.04 -4.90
CA SER A 158 -6.70 -11.53 -3.58
C SER A 158 -8.05 -12.01 -3.06
N ARG A 159 -8.02 -12.69 -1.94
CA ARG A 159 -9.20 -12.96 -1.11
C ARG A 159 -9.53 -11.80 -0.14
N TRP A 160 -8.59 -10.85 -0.01
CA TRP A 160 -8.63 -9.79 1.00
C TRP A 160 -9.36 -8.53 0.54
N PHE A 161 -9.44 -8.27 -0.76
CA PHE A 161 -10.06 -7.08 -1.32
C PHE A 161 -11.48 -7.36 -1.79
N LYS A 162 -12.40 -6.52 -1.29
CA LYS A 162 -13.81 -6.50 -1.71
C LYS A 162 -13.96 -5.74 -3.04
N LYS A 163 -15.16 -5.80 -3.63
CA LYS A 163 -15.50 -5.06 -4.85
C LYS A 163 -15.30 -3.54 -4.72
N THR A 164 -15.59 -3.01 -3.54
CA THR A 164 -15.42 -1.59 -3.20
C THR A 164 -13.95 -1.16 -3.11
N SER A 165 -13.01 -2.10 -2.96
CA SER A 165 -11.57 -1.82 -2.77
C SER A 165 -10.81 -1.44 -4.04
N LEU A 166 -11.50 -1.06 -5.13
CA LEU A 166 -10.87 -0.77 -6.43
C LEU A 166 -9.79 0.31 -6.32
N GLY A 167 -10.02 1.37 -5.54
CA GLY A 167 -9.04 2.45 -5.33
C GLY A 167 -7.75 1.93 -4.67
N ARG A 168 -7.88 1.09 -3.64
CA ARG A 168 -6.74 0.47 -2.95
C ARG A 168 -5.98 -0.49 -3.86
N VAL A 169 -6.70 -1.28 -4.65
CA VAL A 169 -6.09 -2.23 -5.60
C VAL A 169 -5.31 -1.50 -6.69
N ASN A 170 -5.83 -0.37 -7.20
CA ASN A 170 -5.11 0.49 -8.14
C ASN A 170 -3.83 1.05 -7.49
N ALA A 171 -3.93 1.61 -6.29
CA ALA A 171 -2.77 2.16 -5.57
C ALA A 171 -1.71 1.07 -5.28
N LEU A 172 -2.13 -0.14 -4.90
CA LEU A 172 -1.25 -1.28 -4.71
C LEU A 172 -0.53 -1.66 -6.01
N SER A 173 -1.30 -1.80 -7.10
CA SER A 173 -0.75 -2.17 -8.41
C SER A 173 0.28 -1.16 -8.91
N ASP A 174 -0.02 0.14 -8.79
CA ASP A 174 0.89 1.22 -9.16
C ASP A 174 2.15 1.23 -8.29
N SER A 175 2.01 1.03 -6.98
CA SER A 175 3.14 1.00 -6.04
C SER A 175 4.07 -0.19 -6.33
N LEU A 176 3.51 -1.37 -6.52
CA LEU A 176 4.27 -2.57 -6.85
C LEU A 176 4.99 -2.43 -8.20
N LEU A 177 4.32 -1.87 -9.21
CA LEU A 177 4.94 -1.65 -10.51
C LEU A 177 6.08 -0.64 -10.41
N LYS A 178 5.86 0.52 -9.80
CA LYS A 178 6.88 1.56 -9.63
C LYS A 178 8.10 1.07 -8.85
N THR A 179 7.88 0.26 -7.82
CA THR A 179 8.96 -0.31 -7.00
C THR A 179 9.81 -1.31 -7.79
N ASN A 180 9.18 -2.09 -8.67
CA ASN A 180 9.83 -3.20 -9.37
C ASN A 180 10.04 -2.94 -10.88
N LEU A 181 9.80 -1.73 -11.36
CA LEU A 181 9.97 -1.36 -12.76
C LEU A 181 11.43 -1.50 -13.21
N ASN A 182 12.35 -1.04 -12.37
CA ASN A 182 13.77 -1.25 -12.54
C ASN A 182 14.26 -2.28 -11.52
N PRO A 183 15.16 -3.19 -11.94
CA PRO A 183 15.76 -4.14 -11.01
C PRO A 183 16.46 -3.41 -9.86
N PRO A 184 16.12 -3.71 -8.60
CA PRO A 184 16.76 -3.05 -7.47
C PRO A 184 18.22 -3.45 -7.35
N ARG A 185 19.04 -2.51 -6.92
CA ARG A 185 20.42 -2.80 -6.53
C ARG A 185 20.42 -3.41 -5.14
N ILE A 186 21.27 -4.39 -4.96
CA ILE A 186 21.54 -5.02 -3.67
C ILE A 186 23.00 -4.80 -3.36
N ILE A 187 23.28 -4.32 -2.15
CA ILE A 187 24.65 -4.17 -1.65
C ILE A 187 24.89 -5.10 -0.47
N GLU A 188 26.01 -5.79 -0.48
CA GLU A 188 26.57 -6.50 0.68
C GLU A 188 27.76 -5.72 1.19
N PHE A 189 27.85 -5.51 2.50
CA PHE A 189 28.88 -4.66 3.09
C PHE A 189 29.09 -4.93 4.58
N ASN A 190 30.24 -4.45 5.10
CA ASN A 190 30.49 -4.36 6.53
C ASN A 190 30.72 -2.88 6.89
N LEU A 191 30.35 -2.52 8.11
CA LEU A 191 30.52 -1.16 8.63
C LEU A 191 31.68 -1.06 9.61
N THR A 192 32.13 0.17 9.80
CA THR A 192 33.09 0.46 10.89
C THR A 192 32.43 0.13 12.25
N PRO A 193 33.19 -0.37 13.25
CA PRO A 193 32.61 -0.79 14.53
C PRO A 193 31.84 0.29 15.30
N SER A 194 32.07 1.57 14.96
CA SER A 194 31.36 2.70 15.57
C SER A 194 29.93 2.88 15.08
N LEU A 195 29.51 2.20 14.02
CA LEU A 195 28.20 2.33 13.41
C LEU A 195 27.54 0.96 13.30
N GLN A 196 26.36 0.84 13.88
CA GLN A 196 25.54 -0.36 13.76
C GLN A 196 24.18 0.01 13.17
N LEU A 197 23.70 -0.82 12.25
CA LEU A 197 22.37 -0.73 11.66
C LEU A 197 21.55 -1.95 12.06
N LYS A 198 20.25 -1.75 12.14
CA LYS A 198 19.27 -2.84 12.33
C LYS A 198 18.58 -3.16 10.99
N VAL A 199 18.03 -4.36 10.89
CA VAL A 199 17.14 -4.72 9.77
C VAL A 199 15.98 -3.72 9.72
N GLY A 200 15.71 -3.21 8.52
CA GLY A 200 14.70 -2.16 8.32
C GLY A 200 15.26 -0.73 8.36
N ASP A 201 16.49 -0.48 8.79
CA ASP A 201 17.07 0.87 8.77
C ASP A 201 17.24 1.37 7.34
N LEU A 202 16.96 2.66 7.15
CA LEU A 202 17.07 3.38 5.89
C LEU A 202 18.28 4.31 5.92
N PHE A 203 19.03 4.33 4.82
CA PHE A 203 20.20 5.21 4.63
C PHE A 203 20.45 5.50 3.16
N TYR A 204 21.23 6.51 2.86
CA TYR A 204 21.79 6.71 1.52
C TYR A 204 23.15 6.04 1.41
N ALA A 205 23.35 5.18 0.42
CA ALA A 205 24.66 4.65 0.07
C ALA A 205 25.33 5.55 -0.99
N ASN A 206 26.49 6.12 -0.66
CA ASN A 206 27.34 6.88 -1.58
C ASN A 206 28.69 6.18 -1.70
N THR A 207 28.84 5.40 -2.74
CA THR A 207 30.01 4.55 -2.95
C THR A 207 30.51 4.61 -4.38
N ARG A 208 31.84 4.46 -4.57
CA ARG A 208 32.45 4.36 -5.88
C ARG A 208 31.96 3.19 -6.75
N LYS A 209 31.30 2.22 -6.12
CA LYS A 209 30.68 1.09 -6.81
C LYS A 209 29.34 1.47 -7.47
N ILE A 210 28.74 2.61 -7.09
CA ILE A 210 27.46 3.09 -7.62
C ILE A 210 27.64 4.50 -8.16
N GLN A 211 27.75 4.58 -9.49
CA GLN A 211 28.01 5.83 -10.18
C GLN A 211 26.84 6.20 -11.11
N GLY A 212 26.63 7.48 -11.28
CA GLY A 212 25.72 8.03 -12.28
C GLY A 212 26.35 8.05 -13.68
N LEU A 213 25.58 8.53 -14.65
CA LEU A 213 26.02 8.60 -16.06
C LEU A 213 27.28 9.47 -16.27
N THR A 214 27.56 10.39 -15.35
CA THR A 214 28.75 11.27 -15.39
C THR A 214 29.97 10.66 -14.73
N GLY A 215 29.88 9.44 -14.18
CA GLY A 215 30.96 8.80 -13.40
C GLY A 215 31.08 9.31 -11.96
N ALA A 216 30.25 10.28 -11.55
CA ALA A 216 30.20 10.72 -10.15
C ALA A 216 29.41 9.72 -9.30
N ASN A 217 29.80 9.58 -8.02
CA ASN A 217 29.00 8.82 -7.07
C ASN A 217 27.61 9.44 -6.93
N ILE A 218 26.61 8.59 -6.76
CA ILE A 218 25.23 9.02 -6.52
C ILE A 218 24.75 8.49 -5.19
N ASP A 219 23.90 9.26 -4.50
CA ASP A 219 23.21 8.83 -3.31
C ASP A 219 22.06 7.91 -3.68
N VAL A 220 22.12 6.67 -3.21
CA VAL A 220 21.10 5.67 -3.48
C VAL A 220 20.42 5.28 -2.16
N PRO A 221 19.10 5.43 -2.06
CA PRO A 221 18.38 5.05 -0.85
C PRO A 221 18.36 3.53 -0.72
N MET A 222 18.76 3.05 0.44
CA MET A 222 18.88 1.64 0.77
C MET A 222 18.13 1.32 2.05
N GLU A 223 17.59 0.12 2.13
CA GLU A 223 17.03 -0.46 3.34
C GLU A 223 17.81 -1.72 3.71
N VAL A 224 18.21 -1.83 4.97
CA VAL A 224 18.86 -3.03 5.49
C VAL A 224 17.85 -4.17 5.52
N VAL A 225 18.09 -5.21 4.74
CA VAL A 225 17.23 -6.39 4.67
C VAL A 225 17.82 -7.59 5.41
N TYR A 226 19.07 -7.50 5.82
CA TYR A 226 19.76 -8.56 6.54
C TYR A 226 20.96 -8.00 7.31
N ALA A 227 21.12 -8.46 8.55
CA ALA A 227 22.25 -8.14 9.39
C ALA A 227 22.64 -9.43 10.16
N GLN A 228 23.86 -9.90 9.97
CA GLN A 228 24.34 -11.12 10.61
C GLN A 228 25.68 -10.87 11.30
N PRO A 229 25.79 -11.08 12.61
CA PRO A 229 27.08 -11.13 13.31
C PRO A 229 27.96 -12.22 12.71
N THR A 230 29.24 -11.94 12.58
CA THR A 230 30.27 -12.90 12.16
C THR A 230 31.15 -13.29 13.34
N ASP A 231 31.94 -14.35 13.19
CA ASP A 231 32.87 -14.85 14.25
C ASP A 231 33.98 -13.85 14.65
N LYS A 232 34.04 -12.69 13.98
CA LYS A 232 35.11 -11.67 14.16
C LYS A 232 34.59 -10.36 14.76
N ASP A 233 33.49 -10.38 15.47
CA ASP A 233 32.82 -9.19 16.00
C ASP A 233 32.38 -8.17 14.91
N ASP A 234 32.43 -8.56 13.64
CA ASP A 234 31.93 -7.80 12.53
C ASP A 234 30.47 -8.20 12.24
N ILE A 235 29.70 -7.26 11.70
CA ILE A 235 28.35 -7.56 11.22
C ILE A 235 28.35 -7.45 9.70
N LYS A 236 27.93 -8.51 9.03
CA LYS A 236 27.67 -8.52 7.59
C LYS A 236 26.27 -8.02 7.34
N TYR A 237 26.18 -6.96 6.56
CA TYR A 237 24.91 -6.36 6.14
C TYR A 237 24.60 -6.66 4.69
N LYS A 238 23.30 -6.77 4.42
CA LYS A 238 22.78 -6.72 3.06
C LYS A 238 21.67 -5.68 3.03
N ALA A 239 21.75 -4.75 2.10
CA ALA A 239 20.73 -3.74 1.89
C ALA A 239 20.23 -3.74 0.45
N GLN A 240 18.97 -3.43 0.28
CA GLN A 240 18.29 -3.36 -1.01
C GLN A 240 17.87 -1.92 -1.30
N GLU A 241 18.02 -1.50 -2.55
CA GLU A 241 17.55 -0.23 -3.04
C GLU A 241 16.05 -0.07 -2.82
N VAL A 242 15.66 1.08 -2.28
CA VAL A 242 14.26 1.43 -2.03
C VAL A 242 13.79 2.42 -3.07
N SER A 243 12.65 2.15 -3.68
CA SER A 243 12.03 3.10 -4.60
C SER A 243 11.57 4.36 -3.86
N THR A 244 11.92 5.53 -4.39
CA THR A 244 11.43 6.83 -3.91
C THR A 244 9.97 7.09 -4.30
N ALA A 245 9.40 6.24 -5.14
CA ALA A 245 8.14 6.49 -5.82
C ALA A 245 6.90 5.90 -5.10
N ILE A 246 7.01 5.55 -3.83
CA ILE A 246 5.84 5.05 -3.09
C ILE A 246 5.02 6.25 -2.61
N PRO A 247 3.88 6.54 -3.21
CA PRO A 247 2.98 7.55 -2.69
C PRO A 247 2.20 6.95 -1.52
N LEU A 248 2.71 7.09 -0.32
CA LEU A 248 1.83 7.13 0.84
C LEU A 248 1.29 8.55 0.87
N SER A 249 0.25 8.80 0.14
CA SER A 249 -0.45 10.06 0.22
C SER A 249 -1.63 9.87 1.17
N ASN A 250 -1.87 10.86 2.00
CA ASN A 250 -3.19 11.06 2.63
C ASN A 250 -4.27 11.33 1.56
N ASN A 251 -4.03 10.93 0.33
CA ASN A 251 -4.89 11.08 -0.82
C ASN A 251 -5.51 9.73 -1.16
N TYR A 252 -6.80 9.65 -1.03
CA TYR A 252 -7.59 8.46 -1.28
C TYR A 252 -8.47 8.69 -2.51
N THR A 253 -8.64 7.65 -3.33
CA THR A 253 -9.59 7.68 -4.43
C THR A 253 -10.57 6.54 -4.26
N ILE A 254 -11.85 6.86 -4.21
CA ILE A 254 -12.94 5.91 -4.06
C ILE A 254 -13.79 5.93 -5.32
N TYR A 255 -13.95 4.75 -5.92
CA TYR A 255 -14.82 4.57 -7.06
C TYR A 255 -16.16 3.98 -6.60
N ILE A 256 -17.25 4.71 -6.87
CA ILE A 256 -18.61 4.21 -6.72
C ILE A 256 -18.97 3.60 -8.06
N SER A 257 -18.94 2.27 -8.14
CA SER A 257 -18.98 1.49 -9.39
C SER A 257 -20.28 0.68 -9.57
N ALA A 258 -21.23 0.83 -8.66
CA ALA A 258 -22.52 0.17 -8.72
C ALA A 258 -23.64 1.13 -8.31
N ASP A 259 -24.85 0.89 -8.81
CA ASP A 259 -26.04 1.61 -8.39
C ASP A 259 -26.24 1.45 -6.88
N ASP A 260 -26.63 2.53 -6.21
CA ASP A 260 -26.82 2.53 -4.76
C ASP A 260 -27.88 3.56 -4.34
N PHE A 261 -28.30 3.47 -3.09
CA PHE A 261 -29.33 4.30 -2.51
C PHE A 261 -28.84 4.99 -1.24
N ASP A 262 -29.28 6.25 -1.03
CA ASP A 262 -29.02 7.03 0.18
C ASP A 262 -27.53 7.02 0.58
N VAL A 263 -26.63 7.20 -0.40
CA VAL A 263 -25.19 7.06 -0.23
C VAL A 263 -24.64 8.13 0.71
N ASN A 264 -23.97 7.70 1.76
CA ASN A 264 -23.20 8.54 2.67
C ASN A 264 -21.71 8.42 2.36
N LEU A 265 -21.09 9.48 1.86
CA LEU A 265 -19.67 9.46 1.45
C LEU A 265 -18.72 9.12 2.60
N TYR A 266 -19.04 9.55 3.83
CA TYR A 266 -18.23 9.21 5.00
C TYR A 266 -18.29 7.70 5.30
N ASP A 267 -19.48 7.10 5.26
CA ASP A 267 -19.66 5.67 5.51
C ASP A 267 -19.00 4.82 4.42
N VAL A 268 -19.05 5.27 3.17
CA VAL A 268 -18.33 4.64 2.05
C VAL A 268 -16.83 4.66 2.31
N PHE A 269 -16.28 5.83 2.73
CA PHE A 269 -14.87 5.94 3.10
C PHE A 269 -14.51 5.03 4.28
N VAL A 270 -15.29 5.11 5.37
CA VAL A 270 -15.02 4.31 6.58
C VAL A 270 -15.11 2.82 6.31
N GLY A 271 -16.05 2.40 5.45
CA GLY A 271 -16.19 1.02 5.02
C GLY A 271 -14.96 0.46 4.30
N GLU A 272 -14.23 1.33 3.57
CA GLU A 272 -13.04 0.95 2.79
C GLU A 272 -11.73 1.16 3.56
N TYR A 273 -11.58 2.29 4.25
CA TYR A 273 -10.31 2.72 4.84
C TYR A 273 -10.31 2.76 6.38
N GLY A 274 -11.48 2.66 7.00
CA GLY A 274 -11.64 2.88 8.43
C GLY A 274 -11.81 4.35 8.78
N THR A 275 -12.07 4.64 10.06
CA THR A 275 -12.25 6.01 10.54
C THR A 275 -10.98 6.82 10.32
N PRO A 276 -11.05 8.00 9.67
CA PRO A 276 -9.89 8.87 9.48
C PRO A 276 -9.48 9.48 10.83
N ASP A 277 -8.17 9.50 11.09
CA ASP A 277 -7.57 10.01 12.33
C ASP A 277 -6.84 11.35 12.15
N GLY A 278 -6.86 11.93 10.95
CA GLY A 278 -6.22 13.21 10.63
C GLY A 278 -6.69 13.80 9.30
N ALA A 279 -6.05 14.87 8.89
CA ALA A 279 -6.33 15.55 7.63
C ALA A 279 -5.98 14.66 6.43
N ILE A 280 -6.95 14.41 5.56
CA ILE A 280 -6.83 13.57 4.36
C ILE A 280 -7.44 14.27 3.14
N VAL A 281 -7.04 13.83 1.96
CA VAL A 281 -7.65 14.22 0.69
C VAL A 281 -8.40 13.01 0.13
N VAL A 282 -9.68 13.14 -0.16
CA VAL A 282 -10.49 12.05 -0.70
C VAL A 282 -11.15 12.49 -2.00
N ASN A 283 -10.91 11.70 -3.04
CA ASN A 283 -11.55 11.88 -4.34
C ASN A 283 -12.59 10.78 -4.52
N PHE A 284 -13.86 11.14 -4.52
CA PHE A 284 -14.96 10.24 -4.87
C PHE A 284 -15.22 10.34 -6.37
N ILE A 285 -15.29 9.20 -7.04
CA ILE A 285 -15.57 9.11 -8.47
C ILE A 285 -16.79 8.21 -8.67
N ILE A 286 -17.90 8.79 -9.11
CA ILE A 286 -19.08 8.03 -9.52
C ILE A 286 -18.86 7.65 -10.98
N GLN A 287 -18.71 6.35 -11.22
CA GLN A 287 -18.34 5.85 -12.54
C GLN A 287 -19.49 5.96 -13.55
N SER A 288 -19.13 6.04 -14.82
CA SER A 288 -20.07 6.07 -15.94
C SER A 288 -21.12 4.96 -15.85
N GLY A 289 -22.38 5.32 -16.03
CA GLY A 289 -23.51 4.39 -15.98
C GLY A 289 -24.05 4.08 -14.59
N VAL A 290 -23.40 4.58 -13.52
CA VAL A 290 -23.87 4.39 -12.13
C VAL A 290 -25.03 5.35 -11.83
N PHE A 291 -26.06 4.81 -11.20
CA PHE A 291 -27.24 5.53 -10.77
C PHE A 291 -27.34 5.54 -9.25
N ILE A 292 -27.26 6.73 -8.65
CA ILE A 292 -27.45 6.92 -7.21
C ILE A 292 -28.79 7.60 -6.97
N SER A 293 -29.63 7.01 -6.12
CA SER A 293 -30.95 7.55 -5.87
C SER A 293 -31.33 7.55 -4.39
N ALA A 294 -32.36 8.29 -4.05
CA ALA A 294 -32.93 8.28 -2.70
C ALA A 294 -34.04 7.22 -2.57
N THR A 295 -34.08 6.51 -1.45
CA THR A 295 -35.14 5.53 -1.16
C THR A 295 -36.45 6.18 -0.82
N SER A 296 -36.44 7.41 -0.33
CA SER A 296 -37.65 8.16 0.06
C SER A 296 -37.50 9.65 -0.26
N THR A 297 -38.61 10.36 -0.21
CA THR A 297 -38.65 11.84 -0.37
C THR A 297 -38.01 12.58 0.82
N ALA A 298 -37.84 11.90 1.94
CA ALA A 298 -37.17 12.45 3.13
C ALA A 298 -35.65 12.25 3.12
N ASN A 299 -35.13 11.41 2.23
CA ASN A 299 -33.70 11.08 2.13
C ASN A 299 -33.02 11.83 0.99
N TYR A 300 -31.73 12.06 1.14
CA TYR A 300 -30.89 12.53 0.07
C TYR A 300 -30.26 11.34 -0.66
N ALA A 301 -30.18 11.38 -1.97
CA ALA A 301 -29.52 10.34 -2.76
C ALA A 301 -28.03 10.23 -2.40
N LEU A 302 -27.38 11.38 -2.13
CA LEU A 302 -25.99 11.47 -1.74
C LEU A 302 -25.85 12.47 -0.58
N THR A 303 -25.14 12.07 0.47
CA THR A 303 -24.85 12.91 1.63
C THR A 303 -23.37 12.94 1.96
N ASN A 304 -22.93 14.05 2.54
CA ASN A 304 -21.60 14.21 3.08
C ASN A 304 -21.68 14.86 4.48
N PRO A 305 -21.79 14.06 5.55
CA PRO A 305 -21.94 14.60 6.91
C PRO A 305 -20.65 15.25 7.42
N ASN A 306 -20.80 16.15 8.39
CA ASN A 306 -19.69 16.88 9.04
C ASN A 306 -18.85 16.06 10.02
N THR A 307 -18.61 14.81 9.75
CA THR A 307 -17.86 13.89 10.64
C THR A 307 -16.39 13.77 10.27
N TRP A 308 -15.96 14.45 9.22
CA TRP A 308 -14.57 14.44 8.79
C TRP A 308 -13.66 15.23 9.73
N PRO A 309 -12.43 14.76 9.98
CA PRO A 309 -11.43 15.53 10.72
C PRO A 309 -11.16 16.91 10.08
N THR A 310 -10.78 17.88 10.91
CA THR A 310 -10.39 19.22 10.43
C THR A 310 -9.24 19.14 9.44
N GLY A 311 -9.33 19.89 8.33
CA GLY A 311 -8.30 19.93 7.29
C GLY A 311 -8.45 18.88 6.19
N CYS A 312 -9.49 18.05 6.22
CA CYS A 312 -9.80 17.16 5.10
C CYS A 312 -10.22 17.95 3.86
N THR A 313 -9.79 17.47 2.69
CA THR A 313 -10.22 17.95 1.38
C THR A 313 -10.98 16.84 0.68
N LEU A 314 -12.21 17.14 0.25
CA LEU A 314 -13.06 16.19 -0.46
C LEU A 314 -13.34 16.70 -1.87
N SER A 315 -13.24 15.83 -2.85
CA SER A 315 -13.67 16.10 -4.22
C SER A 315 -14.64 15.02 -4.66
N LEU A 316 -15.61 15.40 -5.49
CA LEU A 316 -16.58 14.51 -6.12
C LEU A 316 -16.53 14.71 -7.63
N VAL A 317 -16.27 13.64 -8.35
CA VAL A 317 -16.30 13.58 -9.81
C VAL A 317 -17.46 12.68 -10.21
N ILE A 318 -18.33 13.17 -11.10
CA ILE A 318 -19.41 12.40 -11.68
C ILE A 318 -19.06 12.20 -13.15
N GLU A 319 -18.75 10.96 -13.52
CA GLU A 319 -18.38 10.64 -14.91
C GLU A 319 -19.59 10.76 -15.83
N SER A 320 -19.32 10.99 -17.11
CA SER A 320 -20.38 11.09 -18.14
C SER A 320 -21.24 9.83 -18.17
N GLY A 321 -22.56 10.01 -18.08
CA GLY A 321 -23.52 8.90 -18.00
C GLY A 321 -23.84 8.41 -16.59
N ALA A 322 -23.15 8.90 -15.57
CA ALA A 322 -23.55 8.71 -14.18
C ALA A 322 -24.64 9.73 -13.79
N SER A 323 -25.47 9.38 -12.82
CA SER A 323 -26.52 10.27 -12.35
C SER A 323 -26.82 10.12 -10.85
N ILE A 324 -27.12 11.26 -10.22
CA ILE A 324 -27.59 11.34 -8.83
C ILE A 324 -28.99 11.91 -8.86
N VAL A 325 -29.97 11.15 -8.42
CA VAL A 325 -31.38 11.52 -8.51
C VAL A 325 -32.08 11.42 -7.16
N GLY A 326 -32.57 12.55 -6.68
CA GLY A 326 -33.49 12.56 -5.54
C GLY A 326 -34.85 11.95 -5.90
N ARG A 327 -35.48 11.28 -4.96
CA ARG A 327 -36.84 10.80 -5.15
C ARG A 327 -37.80 11.97 -5.02
N GLY A 328 -38.38 12.43 -6.15
CA GLY A 328 -39.38 13.49 -6.17
C GLY A 328 -40.65 13.06 -5.41
N GLY A 329 -41.13 13.91 -4.52
CA GLY A 329 -42.51 13.83 -4.02
C GLY A 329 -43.50 14.37 -5.05
N ASP A 330 -44.79 14.30 -4.79
CA ASP A 330 -45.82 14.88 -5.66
C ASP A 330 -45.56 16.38 -5.91
N GLY A 331 -44.89 16.70 -6.98
CA GLY A 331 -44.45 18.06 -7.36
C GLY A 331 -43.24 18.61 -6.61
N GLY A 332 -42.40 17.74 -6.02
CA GLY A 332 -41.28 18.10 -5.18
C GLY A 332 -40.10 18.77 -5.94
N ARG A 333 -39.36 19.61 -5.24
CA ARG A 333 -38.17 20.33 -5.73
C ARG A 333 -37.07 19.32 -6.10
N GLY A 334 -36.40 19.57 -7.21
CA GLY A 334 -35.19 18.82 -7.59
C GLY A 334 -34.16 18.82 -6.44
N GLY A 335 -33.43 17.72 -6.32
CA GLY A 335 -32.47 17.53 -5.25
C GLY A 335 -31.37 18.60 -5.24
N TYR A 336 -30.99 19.02 -4.04
CA TYR A 336 -29.84 19.90 -3.83
C TYR A 336 -28.72 19.08 -3.18
N ALA A 337 -27.49 19.27 -3.65
CA ALA A 337 -26.32 18.93 -2.86
C ALA A 337 -26.16 20.00 -1.77
N TYR A 338 -26.19 19.62 -0.51
CA TYR A 338 -26.06 20.53 0.62
C TYR A 338 -24.82 20.21 1.45
N THR A 339 -24.04 21.25 1.74
CA THR A 339 -22.92 21.16 2.70
C THR A 339 -23.24 22.06 3.89
N GLU A 340 -23.35 21.49 5.09
CA GLU A 340 -23.38 22.26 6.34
C GLU A 340 -22.03 22.17 7.04
N GLY A 341 -21.41 23.33 7.28
CA GLY A 341 -20.25 23.47 8.18
C GLY A 341 -18.97 24.04 7.56
N THR A 342 -18.18 24.63 8.41
CA THR A 342 -16.92 25.32 8.08
C THR A 342 -15.84 24.34 7.59
N SER A 343 -15.64 24.33 6.26
CA SER A 343 -14.62 23.57 5.49
C SER A 343 -14.82 22.07 5.35
N PRO A 344 -15.05 21.56 4.20
CA PRO A 344 -14.09 21.47 3.10
C PRO A 344 -14.56 22.17 1.83
N THR A 345 -13.63 22.54 0.96
CA THR A 345 -13.94 23.06 -0.37
C THR A 345 -14.35 21.87 -1.25
N ILE A 346 -15.61 21.86 -1.69
CA ILE A 346 -16.07 20.88 -2.69
C ILE A 346 -15.85 21.52 -4.07
N VAL A 347 -15.03 20.89 -4.88
CA VAL A 347 -14.80 21.32 -6.28
C VAL A 347 -15.59 20.37 -7.18
N TYR A 348 -16.56 20.93 -7.90
CA TYR A 348 -17.33 20.21 -8.91
C TYR A 348 -16.65 20.41 -10.27
N TYR A 349 -16.33 19.32 -10.96
CA TYR A 349 -15.97 19.32 -12.37
C TYR A 349 -17.07 18.56 -13.12
N GLY A 350 -17.81 19.30 -13.98
CA GLY A 350 -18.80 18.76 -14.90
C GLY A 350 -18.18 18.33 -16.24
#